data_e5db2d212a2b4701d0c20628a143069d
#
_entry.id   e5db2d212a2b4701d0c20628a143069d
#
_cell.length_a   1.000
_cell.length_b   1.000
_cell.length_c   1.000
_cell.angle_alpha   90.00
_cell.angle_beta   90.00
_cell.angle_gamma   90.00
#
_symmetry.space_group_name_H-M   'P 1'
#
loop_
_entity.id
_entity.type
_entity.pdbx_description
1 polymer ?
#
loop_
_entity_poly.entity_id
_entity_poly.type
_entity_poly.pdbx_seq_one_letter_code
_entity_poly.pdbx_strand_id
1 'polypeptide(L)'
;MYRKQLLLLISLLVLGVCSAKDKNGQNIYGIGFYNLENLFDTCHDEGKNDYEFLAEGSFKWTGEKYKAKLNNMARVLAEMGTDKLPGIGCAAIGVAEVENAKCLVDLCNQPVLKARNIQFVHVEGPDKRGIDCALLYNPRLFKVRNVKLIPYIYNRPEDADRTTRGFLVVSGTLAKEHVTIIVNHLPSRGAKSYAREDGGSQLRVVKDSLLKDDPNVKLFIMGDMNDDPQDASMAKCLGAKREISEVEEGGLWNPWWNVLAAGHGTLQFQGSWNLFDQIILSANLLDKSGTKDYSTLKLLDYQIFRRDYLIQQEGEHRGNTLRTSAGGKWLNGFSDHLPTLVYLKKK
;
A
#
# COMPACT_ATOMS: atom_id res chain seq x y z
N MET A 1 -8.34 56.54 36.81
CA MET A 1 -8.95 55.23 36.71
C MET A 1 -9.11 54.85 35.24
N TYR A 2 -8.12 54.17 34.64
CA TYR A 2 -8.15 53.76 33.23
C TYR A 2 -8.48 52.28 33.18
N ARG A 3 -9.64 51.94 32.59
CA ARG A 3 -10.04 50.55 32.26
C ARG A 3 -9.33 50.20 30.95
N LYS A 4 -8.35 49.31 31.00
CA LYS A 4 -7.82 48.63 29.82
C LYS A 4 -8.81 47.54 29.37
N GLN A 5 -9.40 47.74 28.21
CA GLN A 5 -10.13 46.68 27.51
C GLN A 5 -9.15 45.76 26.83
N LEU A 6 -9.15 44.50 27.21
CA LEU A 6 -8.36 43.42 26.61
C LEU A 6 -9.17 42.86 25.43
N LEU A 7 -8.79 43.23 24.20
CA LEU A 7 -9.35 42.63 22.99
C LEU A 7 -8.72 41.20 22.82
N LEU A 8 -9.53 40.17 23.04
CA LEU A 8 -9.18 38.79 22.75
C LEU A 8 -9.39 38.55 21.26
N LEU A 9 -8.31 38.54 20.45
CA LEU A 9 -8.33 38.11 19.07
C LEU A 9 -8.43 36.58 19.05
N ILE A 10 -9.62 36.02 18.84
CA ILE A 10 -9.80 34.61 18.52
C ILE A 10 -9.48 34.44 17.04
N SER A 11 -8.28 33.98 16.74
CA SER A 11 -7.94 33.53 15.39
C SER A 11 -8.65 32.20 15.13
N LEU A 12 -9.77 32.25 14.41
CA LEU A 12 -10.36 31.06 13.82
C LEU A 12 -9.38 30.49 12.79
N LEU A 13 -8.64 29.47 13.17
CA LEU A 13 -7.91 28.63 12.22
C LEU A 13 -8.97 27.88 11.40
N VAL A 14 -9.34 28.41 10.26
CA VAL A 14 -10.07 27.67 9.24
C VAL A 14 -9.12 26.59 8.74
N LEU A 15 -9.23 25.40 9.28
CA LEU A 15 -8.57 24.19 8.73
C LEU A 15 -9.19 23.94 7.35
N GLY A 16 -8.63 24.58 6.34
CA GLY A 16 -9.00 24.32 4.95
C GLY A 16 -8.86 22.83 4.66
N VAL A 17 -9.92 22.24 4.12
CA VAL A 17 -9.89 20.87 3.61
C VAL A 17 -8.85 20.83 2.50
N CYS A 18 -7.71 20.18 2.76
CA CYS A 18 -6.60 20.07 1.82
C CYS A 18 -6.94 19.00 0.78
N SER A 19 -7.71 19.36 -0.27
CA SER A 19 -7.97 18.50 -1.42
C SER A 19 -7.48 19.18 -2.69
N ALA A 20 -6.80 18.43 -3.55
CA ALA A 20 -6.55 18.94 -4.89
C ALA A 20 -7.85 18.89 -5.68
N LYS A 21 -8.14 19.98 -6.38
CA LYS A 21 -9.29 20.08 -7.26
C LYS A 21 -8.81 19.98 -8.71
N ASP A 22 -9.58 19.26 -9.52
CA ASP A 22 -9.38 19.30 -10.96
C ASP A 22 -9.86 20.63 -11.55
N LYS A 23 -9.67 20.81 -12.86
CA LYS A 23 -10.11 21.99 -13.60
C LYS A 23 -11.63 22.29 -13.51
N ASN A 24 -12.42 21.31 -13.06
CA ASN A 24 -13.87 21.44 -12.86
C ASN A 24 -14.25 21.64 -11.39
N GLY A 25 -13.27 21.86 -10.50
CA GLY A 25 -13.48 22.06 -9.07
C GLY A 25 -13.81 20.80 -8.27
N GLN A 26 -13.67 19.59 -8.86
CA GLN A 26 -13.96 18.31 -8.22
C GLN A 26 -12.73 17.81 -7.46
N ASN A 27 -12.96 17.20 -6.30
CA ASN A 27 -11.88 16.73 -5.44
C ASN A 27 -11.28 15.41 -5.96
N ILE A 28 -9.96 15.34 -5.98
CA ILE A 28 -9.20 14.14 -6.32
C ILE A 28 -8.53 13.59 -5.05
N TYR A 29 -8.46 12.26 -4.94
CA TYR A 29 -7.81 11.53 -3.85
C TYR A 29 -6.93 10.43 -4.43
N GLY A 30 -5.75 10.23 -3.86
CA GLY A 30 -4.86 9.14 -4.23
C GLY A 30 -4.83 8.05 -3.17
N ILE A 31 -4.82 6.81 -3.59
CA ILE A 31 -4.55 5.63 -2.76
C ILE A 31 -3.38 4.88 -3.39
N GLY A 32 -2.39 4.48 -2.60
CA GLY A 32 -1.20 3.81 -3.08
C GLY A 32 -0.87 2.52 -2.35
N PHE A 33 0.01 1.73 -2.95
CA PHE A 33 0.66 0.60 -2.30
C PHE A 33 2.15 0.57 -2.66
N TYR A 34 3.02 0.19 -1.72
CA TYR A 34 4.45 0.03 -1.93
C TYR A 34 5.05 -1.05 -1.03
N ASN A 35 5.67 -2.07 -1.60
CA ASN A 35 6.54 -2.99 -0.88
C ASN A 35 7.88 -2.29 -0.61
N LEU A 36 8.30 -2.19 0.65
CA LEU A 36 9.47 -1.41 1.07
C LEU A 36 10.79 -2.20 0.99
N GLU A 37 10.77 -3.45 0.53
CA GLU A 37 11.94 -4.34 0.48
C GLU A 37 12.68 -4.38 1.82
N ASN A 38 12.11 -5.08 2.81
CA ASN A 38 12.74 -5.34 4.11
C ASN A 38 13.18 -4.07 4.86
N LEU A 39 12.20 -3.27 5.30
CA LEU A 39 12.47 -2.14 6.18
C LEU A 39 12.65 -2.66 7.61
N PHE A 40 13.88 -3.04 7.95
CA PHE A 40 14.32 -3.47 9.28
C PHE A 40 15.06 -2.35 10.00
N ASP A 41 14.95 -2.32 11.32
CA ASP A 41 15.86 -1.51 12.12
C ASP A 41 17.22 -2.24 12.35
N THR A 42 17.93 -1.96 13.43
CA THR A 42 19.26 -2.54 13.66
C THR A 42 19.30 -3.41 14.92
N CYS A 43 18.13 -3.71 15.47
CA CYS A 43 18.00 -4.47 16.72
C CYS A 43 17.30 -5.81 16.42
N HIS A 44 17.68 -6.86 17.10
CA HIS A 44 16.98 -8.13 17.03
C HIS A 44 15.68 -8.09 17.83
N ASP A 45 14.59 -8.50 17.19
CA ASP A 45 13.30 -8.69 17.84
C ASP A 45 13.18 -10.13 18.38
N GLU A 46 12.87 -10.28 19.65
CA GLU A 46 12.79 -11.59 20.32
C GLU A 46 11.79 -12.51 19.60
N GLY A 47 12.23 -13.73 19.27
CA GLY A 47 11.43 -14.74 18.61
C GLY A 47 11.29 -14.56 17.09
N LYS A 48 11.95 -13.59 16.50
CA LYS A 48 11.99 -13.37 15.04
C LYS A 48 13.30 -13.88 14.42
N ASN A 49 13.26 -14.17 13.15
CA ASN A 49 14.42 -14.60 12.37
C ASN A 49 14.92 -13.44 11.49
N ASP A 50 15.41 -12.40 12.14
CA ASP A 50 15.84 -11.12 11.55
C ASP A 50 17.38 -10.93 11.58
N TYR A 51 18.12 -11.96 12.00
CA TYR A 51 19.57 -11.90 12.20
C TYR A 51 20.38 -11.42 11.00
N GLU A 52 19.85 -11.59 9.78
CA GLU A 52 20.52 -11.11 8.57
C GLU A 52 20.55 -9.58 8.47
N PHE A 53 19.60 -8.89 9.16
CA PHE A 53 19.48 -7.44 9.23
C PHE A 53 20.16 -6.83 10.47
N LEU A 54 21.12 -7.51 11.06
CA LEU A 54 21.99 -6.98 12.12
C LEU A 54 23.34 -6.53 11.54
N ALA A 55 24.12 -5.79 12.31
CA ALA A 55 25.45 -5.30 11.92
C ALA A 55 26.40 -6.46 11.55
N GLU A 56 26.29 -7.59 12.25
CA GLU A 56 27.06 -8.82 12.02
C GLU A 56 26.40 -9.76 11.02
N GLY A 57 25.13 -9.50 10.65
CA GLY A 57 24.35 -10.31 9.73
C GLY A 57 24.86 -10.27 8.29
N SER A 58 24.22 -11.04 7.41
CA SER A 58 24.66 -11.17 6.01
C SER A 58 24.55 -9.85 5.22
N PHE A 59 23.59 -8.99 5.54
CA PHE A 59 23.45 -7.67 4.93
C PHE A 59 24.37 -6.61 5.53
N LYS A 60 25.10 -6.94 6.65
CA LYS A 60 25.91 -5.94 7.38
C LYS A 60 25.11 -4.67 7.64
N TRP A 61 23.90 -4.84 8.25
CA TRP A 61 22.89 -3.80 8.36
C TRP A 61 23.24 -2.84 9.50
N THR A 62 23.85 -1.71 9.15
CA THR A 62 24.27 -0.68 10.12
C THR A 62 23.24 0.43 10.25
N GLY A 63 23.35 1.24 11.32
CA GLY A 63 22.53 2.42 11.51
C GLY A 63 22.61 3.45 10.38
N GLU A 64 23.74 3.50 9.65
CA GLU A 64 23.88 4.35 8.46
C GLU A 64 23.04 3.83 7.30
N LYS A 65 23.06 2.52 7.04
CA LYS A 65 22.24 1.89 6.00
C LYS A 65 20.76 2.04 6.32
N TYR A 66 20.36 1.82 7.57
CA TYR A 66 18.98 2.02 8.01
C TYR A 66 18.51 3.47 7.78
N LYS A 67 19.30 4.46 8.18
CA LYS A 67 18.98 5.89 7.93
C LYS A 67 18.88 6.21 6.45
N ALA A 68 19.78 5.68 5.63
CA ALA A 68 19.73 5.85 4.18
C ALA A 68 18.46 5.23 3.58
N LYS A 69 18.11 4.01 4.00
CA LYS A 69 16.87 3.33 3.62
C LYS A 69 15.62 4.14 3.98
N LEU A 70 15.54 4.63 5.23
CA LEU A 70 14.44 5.49 5.68
C LEU A 70 14.28 6.75 4.81
N ASN A 71 15.40 7.41 4.51
CA ASN A 71 15.38 8.60 3.66
C ASN A 71 14.90 8.30 2.23
N ASN A 72 15.39 7.20 1.64
CA ASN A 72 15.00 6.76 0.31
C ASN A 72 13.50 6.40 0.26
N MET A 73 12.99 5.63 1.23
CA MET A 73 11.57 5.29 1.31
C MET A 73 10.70 6.53 1.51
N ALA A 74 11.09 7.43 2.40
CA ALA A 74 10.34 8.66 2.66
C ALA A 74 10.24 9.55 1.42
N ARG A 75 11.30 9.63 0.60
CA ARG A 75 11.27 10.34 -0.67
C ARG A 75 10.21 9.76 -1.60
N VAL A 76 10.21 8.44 -1.83
CA VAL A 76 9.24 7.79 -2.72
C VAL A 76 7.82 8.01 -2.23
N LEU A 77 7.55 7.71 -0.94
CA LEU A 77 6.23 7.84 -0.33
C LEU A 77 5.71 9.28 -0.38
N ALA A 78 6.59 10.27 -0.23
CA ALA A 78 6.22 11.68 -0.35
C ALA A 78 5.92 12.11 -1.80
N GLU A 79 6.58 11.51 -2.79
CA GLU A 79 6.35 11.82 -4.21
C GLU A 79 5.13 11.08 -4.78
N MET A 80 4.72 9.94 -4.19
CA MET A 80 3.56 9.19 -4.66
C MET A 80 2.31 10.06 -4.72
N GLY A 81 1.66 10.05 -5.87
CA GLY A 81 0.42 10.79 -6.13
C GLY A 81 0.60 12.26 -6.46
N THR A 82 1.79 12.85 -6.33
CA THR A 82 1.99 14.30 -6.54
C THR A 82 1.81 14.74 -7.98
N ASP A 83 1.82 13.85 -8.95
CA ASP A 83 1.53 14.15 -10.37
C ASP A 83 0.12 14.73 -10.56
N LYS A 84 -0.86 14.22 -9.79
CA LYS A 84 -2.24 14.69 -9.81
C LYS A 84 -2.60 15.51 -8.55
N LEU A 85 -1.83 15.38 -7.49
CA LEU A 85 -2.09 15.94 -6.16
C LEU A 85 -0.84 16.71 -5.65
N PRO A 86 -0.41 17.75 -6.36
CA PRO A 86 0.81 18.49 -6.02
C PRO A 86 0.74 19.02 -4.59
N GLY A 87 1.81 18.81 -3.81
CA GLY A 87 1.91 19.22 -2.40
C GLY A 87 1.09 18.37 -1.40
N ILE A 88 0.18 17.52 -1.88
CA ILE A 88 -0.73 16.74 -1.03
C ILE A 88 -0.29 15.26 -0.98
N GLY A 89 -0.12 14.63 -2.16
CA GLY A 89 0.16 13.20 -2.29
C GLY A 89 -1.05 12.31 -1.98
N CYS A 90 -0.80 11.05 -1.66
CA CYS A 90 -1.85 10.08 -1.37
C CYS A 90 -2.58 10.35 -0.04
N ALA A 91 -3.87 10.02 0.00
CA ALA A 91 -4.66 10.01 1.23
C ALA A 91 -4.29 8.82 2.13
N ALA A 92 -3.97 7.68 1.53
CA ALA A 92 -3.48 6.50 2.22
C ALA A 92 -2.55 5.69 1.30
N ILE A 93 -1.56 5.02 1.90
CA ILE A 93 -0.60 4.15 1.21
C ILE A 93 -0.43 2.89 2.06
N GLY A 94 -0.84 1.74 1.52
CA GLY A 94 -0.48 0.44 2.08
C GLY A 94 1.00 0.18 1.87
N VAL A 95 1.66 -0.38 2.86
CA VAL A 95 3.07 -0.79 2.76
C VAL A 95 3.23 -2.21 3.27
N ALA A 96 4.21 -2.91 2.73
CA ALA A 96 4.60 -4.26 3.13
C ALA A 96 6.10 -4.34 3.42
N GLU A 97 6.51 -5.41 4.10
CA GLU A 97 7.89 -5.68 4.51
C GLU A 97 8.44 -4.63 5.49
N VAL A 98 7.63 -4.29 6.47
CA VAL A 98 8.02 -3.47 7.61
C VAL A 98 8.20 -4.38 8.81
N GLU A 99 9.32 -4.26 9.50
CA GLU A 99 9.63 -5.07 10.66
C GLU A 99 8.67 -4.78 11.83
N ASN A 100 8.61 -3.55 12.28
CA ASN A 100 7.89 -3.20 13.50
C ASN A 100 7.37 -1.74 13.50
N ALA A 101 6.66 -1.39 14.56
CA ALA A 101 6.13 -0.04 14.74
C ALA A 101 7.23 1.03 14.86
N LYS A 102 8.42 0.69 15.38
CA LYS A 102 9.54 1.61 15.49
C LYS A 102 10.03 2.07 14.10
N CYS A 103 10.15 1.13 13.16
CA CYS A 103 10.48 1.45 11.77
C CYS A 103 9.50 2.46 11.17
N LEU A 104 8.21 2.31 11.45
CA LEU A 104 7.16 3.23 10.96
C LEU A 104 7.23 4.60 11.65
N VAL A 105 7.52 4.66 12.95
CA VAL A 105 7.76 5.92 13.66
C VAL A 105 8.94 6.66 13.05
N ASP A 106 10.06 5.96 12.84
CA ASP A 106 11.27 6.54 12.26
C ASP A 106 11.03 7.02 10.82
N LEU A 107 10.27 6.26 10.03
CA LEU A 107 9.86 6.60 8.66
C LEU A 107 8.95 7.84 8.63
N CYS A 108 7.89 7.88 9.43
CA CYS A 108 6.96 9.01 9.47
C CYS A 108 7.60 10.28 10.03
N ASN A 109 8.67 10.16 10.83
CA ASN A 109 9.46 11.27 11.32
C ASN A 109 10.45 11.83 10.30
N GLN A 110 10.65 11.19 9.12
CA GLN A 110 11.45 11.80 8.06
C GLN A 110 10.85 13.15 7.66
N PRO A 111 11.67 14.19 7.45
CA PRO A 111 11.19 15.57 7.31
C PRO A 111 10.07 15.75 6.28
N VAL A 112 10.15 15.07 5.14
CA VAL A 112 9.18 15.18 4.04
C VAL A 112 7.82 14.56 4.36
N LEU A 113 7.76 13.51 5.17
CA LEU A 113 6.52 12.88 5.63
C LEU A 113 5.96 13.59 6.85
N LYS A 114 6.82 13.98 7.79
CA LYS A 114 6.46 14.75 8.98
C LYS A 114 5.80 16.08 8.63
N ALA A 115 6.32 16.79 7.61
CA ALA A 115 5.73 18.04 7.13
C ALA A 115 4.28 17.91 6.64
N ARG A 116 3.89 16.70 6.19
CA ARG A 116 2.50 16.36 5.80
C ARG A 116 1.69 15.75 6.93
N ASN A 117 2.28 15.59 8.12
CA ASN A 117 1.66 14.93 9.28
C ASN A 117 1.16 13.51 8.92
N ILE A 118 1.96 12.74 8.17
CA ILE A 118 1.64 11.35 7.85
C ILE A 118 1.64 10.53 9.13
N GLN A 119 0.60 9.77 9.33
CA GLN A 119 0.41 8.84 10.43
C GLN A 119 0.36 7.41 9.89
N PHE A 120 0.39 6.42 10.78
CA PHE A 120 0.32 5.03 10.38
C PHE A 120 -0.63 4.21 11.26
N VAL A 121 -1.03 3.08 10.71
CA VAL A 121 -1.70 1.97 11.41
C VAL A 121 -0.84 0.73 11.19
N HIS A 122 -0.56 0.02 12.26
CA HIS A 122 0.18 -1.24 12.26
C HIS A 122 -0.39 -2.16 13.34
N VAL A 123 -0.37 -3.44 13.07
CA VAL A 123 -0.66 -4.51 14.03
C VAL A 123 0.40 -5.58 13.82
N GLU A 124 1.13 -5.90 14.88
CA GLU A 124 2.17 -6.94 14.87
C GLU A 124 1.57 -8.28 14.46
N GLY A 125 2.20 -8.94 13.50
CA GLY A 125 1.77 -10.21 12.95
C GLY A 125 2.66 -11.39 13.37
N PRO A 126 2.23 -12.61 13.06
CA PRO A 126 2.94 -13.82 13.46
C PRO A 126 4.03 -14.25 12.45
N ASP A 127 4.44 -13.41 11.52
CA ASP A 127 5.49 -13.77 10.55
C ASP A 127 6.81 -14.05 11.27
N LYS A 128 7.47 -15.17 10.92
CA LYS A 128 8.70 -15.61 11.60
C LYS A 128 9.90 -14.72 11.24
N ARG A 129 9.92 -14.04 10.10
CA ARG A 129 10.97 -13.07 9.78
C ARG A 129 10.76 -11.75 10.51
N GLY A 130 9.56 -11.51 11.03
CA GLY A 130 9.21 -10.25 11.69
C GLY A 130 8.80 -9.16 10.69
N ILE A 131 8.25 -9.50 9.53
CA ILE A 131 7.76 -8.48 8.60
C ILE A 131 6.23 -8.43 8.58
N ASP A 132 5.71 -7.23 8.47
CA ASP A 132 4.28 -6.94 8.51
C ASP A 132 3.83 -6.04 7.35
N CYS A 133 2.50 -5.86 7.30
CA CYS A 133 1.85 -4.82 6.52
C CYS A 133 1.44 -3.65 7.41
N ALA A 134 1.46 -2.44 6.85
CA ALA A 134 0.97 -1.25 7.53
C ALA A 134 0.20 -0.34 6.55
N LEU A 135 -0.53 0.63 7.10
CA LEU A 135 -1.18 1.68 6.32
C LEU A 135 -0.66 3.05 6.79
N LEU A 136 0.03 3.76 5.92
CA LEU A 136 0.36 5.17 6.10
C LEU A 136 -0.81 6.01 5.62
N TYR A 137 -1.15 7.10 6.32
CA TYR A 137 -2.27 7.93 5.90
C TYR A 137 -2.11 9.41 6.28
N ASN A 138 -2.73 10.26 5.48
CA ASN A 138 -2.87 11.67 5.80
C ASN A 138 -4.17 11.88 6.61
N PRO A 139 -4.11 12.23 7.91
CA PRO A 139 -5.29 12.33 8.76
C PRO A 139 -6.23 13.49 8.39
N ARG A 140 -5.81 14.39 7.50
CA ARG A 140 -6.70 15.42 6.95
C ARG A 140 -7.64 14.87 5.88
N LEU A 141 -7.25 13.78 5.21
CA LEU A 141 -7.98 13.18 4.08
C LEU A 141 -8.69 11.89 4.48
N PHE A 142 -7.97 10.98 5.13
CA PHE A 142 -8.49 9.69 5.57
C PHE A 142 -8.61 9.65 7.10
N LYS A 143 -9.80 9.37 7.61
CA LYS A 143 -10.08 9.26 9.04
C LYS A 143 -10.22 7.80 9.41
N VAL A 144 -9.23 7.23 10.06
CA VAL A 144 -9.28 5.86 10.58
C VAL A 144 -10.35 5.75 11.67
N ARG A 145 -11.17 4.69 11.61
CA ARG A 145 -12.22 4.38 12.58
C ARG A 145 -12.02 3.04 13.27
N ASN A 146 -11.64 2.03 12.50
CA ASN A 146 -11.44 0.68 13.02
C ASN A 146 -10.24 0.02 12.36
N VAL A 147 -9.52 -0.79 13.14
CA VAL A 147 -8.34 -1.53 12.70
C VAL A 147 -8.47 -2.96 13.19
N LYS A 148 -8.19 -3.92 12.31
CA LYS A 148 -8.20 -5.34 12.63
C LYS A 148 -7.14 -6.05 11.81
N LEU A 149 -6.37 -6.93 12.45
CA LEU A 149 -5.56 -7.92 11.76
C LEU A 149 -6.36 -9.22 11.72
N ILE A 150 -6.64 -9.72 10.51
CA ILE A 150 -7.27 -11.03 10.29
C ILE A 150 -6.13 -12.00 9.99
N PRO A 151 -5.94 -13.06 10.80
CA PRO A 151 -4.88 -14.02 10.56
C PRO A 151 -5.03 -14.71 9.19
N TYR A 152 -3.91 -14.91 8.50
CA TYR A 152 -3.84 -15.88 7.42
C TYR A 152 -3.75 -17.28 8.00
N ILE A 153 -4.56 -18.22 7.50
CA ILE A 153 -4.62 -19.57 8.00
C ILE A 153 -4.11 -20.54 6.92
N TYR A 154 -3.08 -21.31 7.26
CA TYR A 154 -2.66 -22.43 6.45
C TYR A 154 -3.60 -23.62 6.68
N ASN A 155 -4.30 -24.06 5.65
CA ASN A 155 -5.35 -25.08 5.76
C ASN A 155 -4.86 -26.51 5.51
N ARG A 156 -3.56 -26.69 5.23
CA ARG A 156 -2.99 -28.01 4.92
C ARG A 156 -2.20 -28.58 6.09
N PRO A 157 -2.29 -29.89 6.37
CA PRO A 157 -1.57 -30.50 7.48
C PRO A 157 -0.06 -30.28 7.43
N GLU A 158 0.54 -30.32 6.23
CA GLU A 158 1.98 -30.10 6.02
C GLU A 158 2.45 -28.66 6.32
N ASP A 159 1.53 -27.73 6.42
CA ASP A 159 1.81 -26.32 6.70
C ASP A 159 1.27 -25.88 8.07
N ALA A 160 0.80 -26.79 8.93
CA ALA A 160 0.13 -26.47 10.19
C ALA A 160 0.97 -25.60 11.15
N ASP A 161 2.30 -25.75 11.11
CA ASP A 161 3.24 -24.97 11.95
C ASP A 161 3.73 -23.67 11.27
N ARG A 162 3.23 -23.36 10.07
CA ARG A 162 3.64 -22.16 9.35
C ARG A 162 2.79 -20.96 9.77
N THR A 163 3.45 -19.85 9.89
CA THR A 163 2.81 -18.55 10.11
C THR A 163 3.27 -17.57 9.03
N THR A 164 2.43 -16.62 8.72
CA THR A 164 2.76 -15.51 7.81
C THR A 164 1.94 -14.28 8.18
N ARG A 165 2.18 -13.19 7.47
CA ARG A 165 1.43 -11.93 7.64
C ARG A 165 -0.05 -12.19 7.48
N GLY A 166 -0.86 -11.55 8.31
CA GLY A 166 -2.31 -11.53 8.16
C GLY A 166 -2.77 -10.46 7.17
N PHE A 167 -4.07 -10.24 7.15
CA PHE A 167 -4.71 -9.18 6.38
C PHE A 167 -5.00 -8.00 7.30
N LEU A 168 -4.31 -6.87 7.10
CA LEU A 168 -4.56 -5.65 7.86
C LEU A 168 -5.79 -4.94 7.27
N VAL A 169 -6.89 -4.96 8.01
CA VAL A 169 -8.17 -4.34 7.60
C VAL A 169 -8.32 -3.02 8.33
N VAL A 170 -8.33 -1.93 7.58
CA VAL A 170 -8.48 -0.57 8.11
C VAL A 170 -9.73 0.07 7.54
N SER A 171 -10.73 0.29 8.37
CA SER A 171 -11.96 0.98 8.00
C SER A 171 -11.92 2.44 8.45
N GLY A 172 -12.48 3.31 7.64
CA GLY A 172 -12.46 4.74 7.90
C GLY A 172 -13.37 5.53 6.96
N THR A 173 -13.10 6.83 6.88
CA THR A 173 -13.82 7.72 5.95
C THR A 173 -12.86 8.49 5.06
N LEU A 174 -13.13 8.48 3.76
CA LEU A 174 -12.50 9.29 2.73
C LEU A 174 -13.58 10.06 2.00
N ALA A 175 -13.42 11.37 1.84
CA ALA A 175 -14.43 12.21 1.20
C ALA A 175 -15.86 12.05 1.77
N LYS A 176 -15.99 11.82 3.07
CA LYS A 176 -17.24 11.56 3.80
C LYS A 176 -17.93 10.24 3.42
N GLU A 177 -17.27 9.34 2.72
CA GLU A 177 -17.76 8.00 2.43
C GLU A 177 -17.04 6.94 3.27
N HIS A 178 -17.74 5.85 3.57
CA HIS A 178 -17.15 4.70 4.23
C HIS A 178 -16.22 3.96 3.27
N VAL A 179 -14.98 3.81 3.70
CA VAL A 179 -13.91 3.16 2.93
C VAL A 179 -13.25 2.13 3.82
N THR A 180 -13.01 0.94 3.29
CA THR A 180 -12.17 -0.08 3.94
C THR A 180 -11.00 -0.44 3.02
N ILE A 181 -9.81 -0.39 3.58
CA ILE A 181 -8.57 -0.76 2.91
C ILE A 181 -8.06 -2.04 3.56
N ILE A 182 -7.82 -3.07 2.75
CA ILE A 182 -7.21 -4.31 3.18
C ILE A 182 -5.79 -4.31 2.61
N VAL A 183 -4.79 -4.27 3.49
CA VAL A 183 -3.38 -4.39 3.10
C VAL A 183 -2.91 -5.80 3.39
N ASN A 184 -2.29 -6.45 2.40
CA ASN A 184 -1.84 -7.82 2.50
C ASN A 184 -0.47 -8.03 1.83
N HIS A 185 0.19 -9.12 2.19
CA HIS A 185 1.39 -9.58 1.53
C HIS A 185 1.34 -11.11 1.52
N LEU A 186 0.96 -11.70 0.41
CA LEU A 186 0.77 -13.14 0.27
C LEU A 186 2.12 -13.88 0.27
N PRO A 187 2.13 -15.21 0.52
CA PRO A 187 3.35 -16.01 0.49
C PRO A 187 4.06 -15.91 -0.86
N SER A 188 5.40 -15.77 -0.82
CA SER A 188 6.21 -15.62 -2.04
C SER A 188 6.14 -16.85 -2.95
N ARG A 189 6.58 -16.71 -4.20
CA ARG A 189 6.66 -17.84 -5.17
C ARG A 189 7.66 -18.92 -4.75
N GLY A 190 8.42 -18.73 -3.68
CA GLY A 190 9.15 -19.80 -3.00
C GLY A 190 8.25 -20.82 -2.30
N ALA A 191 7.04 -20.43 -1.92
CA ALA A 191 5.99 -21.34 -1.48
C ALA A 191 5.24 -21.95 -2.67
N LYS A 192 4.51 -23.03 -2.41
CA LYS A 192 3.63 -23.64 -3.42
C LYS A 192 2.50 -22.66 -3.81
N SER A 193 1.99 -22.74 -5.05
CA SER A 193 0.94 -21.84 -5.57
C SER A 193 -0.32 -21.83 -4.72
N TYR A 194 -0.70 -23.01 -4.19
CA TYR A 194 -1.88 -23.14 -3.35
C TYR A 194 -1.88 -22.20 -2.14
N ALA A 195 -0.71 -21.83 -1.61
CA ALA A 195 -0.66 -20.89 -0.49
C ALA A 195 -1.18 -19.51 -0.88
N ARG A 196 -0.94 -19.05 -2.11
CA ARG A 196 -1.51 -17.81 -2.64
C ARG A 196 -2.96 -17.96 -3.04
N GLU A 197 -3.35 -19.11 -3.58
CA GLU A 197 -4.75 -19.44 -3.89
C GLU A 197 -5.62 -19.47 -2.64
N ASP A 198 -5.13 -20.09 -1.54
CA ASP A 198 -5.78 -20.06 -0.22
C ASP A 198 -5.87 -18.61 0.31
N GLY A 199 -4.81 -17.80 0.12
CA GLY A 199 -4.81 -16.37 0.46
C GLY A 199 -5.87 -15.58 -0.30
N GLY A 200 -5.99 -15.80 -1.60
CA GLY A 200 -7.05 -15.21 -2.43
C GLY A 200 -8.45 -15.59 -1.97
N SER A 201 -8.64 -16.87 -1.63
CA SER A 201 -9.91 -17.37 -1.10
C SER A 201 -10.28 -16.75 0.25
N GLN A 202 -9.31 -16.62 1.16
CA GLN A 202 -9.52 -15.97 2.45
C GLN A 202 -9.82 -14.47 2.31
N LEU A 203 -9.13 -13.75 1.42
CA LEU A 203 -9.43 -12.35 1.08
C LEU A 203 -10.86 -12.21 0.55
N ARG A 204 -11.33 -13.16 -0.27
CA ARG A 204 -12.72 -13.19 -0.75
C ARG A 204 -13.72 -13.32 0.40
N VAL A 205 -13.47 -14.21 1.36
CA VAL A 205 -14.32 -14.37 2.56
C VAL A 205 -14.36 -13.06 3.37
N VAL A 206 -13.21 -12.41 3.58
CA VAL A 206 -13.13 -11.13 4.28
C VAL A 206 -13.94 -10.06 3.53
N LYS A 207 -13.78 -9.96 2.21
CA LYS A 207 -14.55 -9.04 1.35
C LYS A 207 -16.05 -9.30 1.47
N ASP A 208 -16.48 -10.56 1.36
CA ASP A 208 -17.90 -10.92 1.40
C ASP A 208 -18.52 -10.57 2.77
N SER A 209 -17.79 -10.78 3.87
CA SER A 209 -18.22 -10.35 5.20
C SER A 209 -18.39 -8.84 5.30
N LEU A 210 -17.42 -8.06 4.81
CA LEU A 210 -17.49 -6.59 4.86
C LEU A 210 -18.65 -6.04 4.04
N LEU A 211 -18.92 -6.59 2.86
CA LEU A 211 -20.03 -6.19 2.00
C LEU A 211 -21.39 -6.63 2.55
N LYS A 212 -21.44 -7.73 3.29
CA LYS A 212 -22.66 -8.15 4.02
C LYS A 212 -22.99 -7.16 5.14
N ASP A 213 -21.97 -6.67 5.86
CA ASP A 213 -22.16 -5.71 6.94
C ASP A 213 -22.50 -4.30 6.43
N ASP A 214 -21.88 -3.87 5.33
CA ASP A 214 -22.15 -2.61 4.63
C ASP A 214 -22.03 -2.77 3.11
N PRO A 215 -23.14 -2.97 2.39
CA PRO A 215 -23.13 -3.13 0.93
C PRO A 215 -22.58 -1.91 0.17
N ASN A 216 -22.54 -0.73 0.79
CA ASN A 216 -22.08 0.51 0.18
C ASN A 216 -20.62 0.83 0.46
N VAL A 217 -19.94 0.08 1.33
CA VAL A 217 -18.53 0.31 1.65
C VAL A 217 -17.66 0.26 0.39
N LYS A 218 -16.77 1.23 0.26
CA LYS A 218 -15.78 1.28 -0.84
C LYS A 218 -14.57 0.45 -0.42
N LEU A 219 -14.33 -0.69 -1.10
CA LEU A 219 -13.25 -1.60 -0.75
C LEU A 219 -12.04 -1.45 -1.68
N PHE A 220 -10.86 -1.41 -1.06
CA PHE A 220 -9.56 -1.51 -1.69
C PHE A 220 -8.85 -2.72 -1.09
N ILE A 221 -8.57 -3.73 -1.91
CA ILE A 221 -7.71 -4.86 -1.54
C ILE A 221 -6.37 -4.62 -2.21
N MET A 222 -5.35 -4.32 -1.42
CA MET A 222 -4.04 -3.97 -1.95
C MET A 222 -2.93 -4.77 -1.29
N GLY A 223 -1.86 -4.96 -2.02
CA GLY A 223 -0.72 -5.69 -1.48
C GLY A 223 0.24 -6.19 -2.54
N ASP A 224 1.32 -6.78 -2.04
CA ASP A 224 2.15 -7.69 -2.81
C ASP A 224 1.47 -9.06 -2.82
N MET A 225 0.81 -9.36 -3.92
CA MET A 225 0.07 -10.62 -4.10
C MET A 225 1.01 -11.80 -4.39
N ASN A 226 2.29 -11.53 -4.70
CA ASN A 226 3.27 -12.51 -5.14
C ASN A 226 2.81 -13.37 -6.33
N ASP A 227 1.72 -12.96 -6.97
CA ASP A 227 1.13 -13.51 -8.19
C ASP A 227 0.67 -12.38 -9.10
N ASP A 228 0.63 -12.69 -10.39
CA ASP A 228 0.14 -11.77 -11.40
C ASP A 228 -1.40 -11.68 -11.41
N PRO A 229 -2.01 -10.64 -11.98
CA PRO A 229 -3.47 -10.47 -12.00
C PRO A 229 -4.24 -11.65 -12.59
N GLN A 230 -3.67 -12.37 -13.57
CA GLN A 230 -4.27 -13.53 -14.23
C GLN A 230 -4.08 -14.85 -13.48
N ASP A 231 -3.21 -14.90 -12.47
CA ASP A 231 -2.96 -16.13 -11.72
C ASP A 231 -4.21 -16.57 -10.94
N ALA A 232 -4.28 -17.86 -10.66
CA ALA A 232 -5.48 -18.46 -10.07
C ALA A 232 -5.88 -17.83 -8.74
N SER A 233 -4.90 -17.41 -7.93
CA SER A 233 -5.12 -16.71 -6.66
C SER A 233 -5.97 -15.44 -6.80
N MET A 234 -5.70 -14.63 -7.83
CA MET A 234 -6.42 -13.37 -8.08
C MET A 234 -7.64 -13.57 -8.95
N ALA A 235 -7.49 -14.28 -10.08
CA ALA A 235 -8.55 -14.42 -11.08
C ALA A 235 -9.70 -15.32 -10.64
N LYS A 236 -9.38 -16.43 -9.94
CA LYS A 236 -10.36 -17.47 -9.57
C LYS A 236 -10.69 -17.42 -8.07
N CYS A 237 -9.67 -17.46 -7.21
CA CYS A 237 -9.86 -17.60 -5.78
C CYS A 237 -10.40 -16.32 -5.15
N LEU A 238 -9.77 -15.18 -5.40
CA LEU A 238 -10.29 -13.86 -5.03
C LEU A 238 -11.49 -13.48 -5.93
N GLY A 239 -11.43 -13.83 -7.21
CA GLY A 239 -12.49 -13.59 -8.18
C GLY A 239 -12.50 -12.17 -8.76
N ALA A 240 -11.35 -11.50 -8.78
CA ALA A 240 -11.20 -10.17 -9.36
C ALA A 240 -11.22 -10.25 -10.90
N LYS A 241 -12.10 -9.46 -11.52
CA LYS A 241 -12.35 -9.49 -12.96
C LYS A 241 -11.39 -8.59 -13.72
N ARG A 242 -11.11 -8.96 -14.97
CA ARG A 242 -10.31 -8.17 -15.90
C ARG A 242 -11.11 -7.01 -16.48
N GLU A 243 -12.32 -7.28 -16.97
CA GLU A 243 -13.13 -6.28 -17.64
C GLU A 243 -14.19 -5.72 -16.69
N ILE A 244 -14.40 -4.40 -16.72
CA ILE A 244 -15.41 -3.72 -15.88
C ILE A 244 -16.82 -4.26 -16.16
N SER A 245 -17.10 -4.64 -17.40
CA SER A 245 -18.40 -5.22 -17.81
C SER A 245 -18.71 -6.56 -17.14
N GLU A 246 -17.69 -7.31 -16.71
CA GLU A 246 -17.84 -8.60 -16.03
C GLU A 246 -18.02 -8.47 -14.51
N VAL A 247 -17.82 -7.28 -13.96
CA VAL A 247 -17.91 -7.06 -12.52
C VAL A 247 -19.37 -6.94 -12.11
N GLU A 248 -19.88 -7.90 -11.37
CA GLU A 248 -21.22 -7.86 -10.79
C GLU A 248 -21.28 -6.94 -9.54
N GLU A 249 -22.49 -6.73 -9.00
CA GLU A 249 -22.67 -6.07 -7.70
C GLU A 249 -21.95 -6.87 -6.62
N GLY A 250 -21.21 -6.18 -5.73
CA GLY A 250 -20.35 -6.83 -4.72
C GLY A 250 -19.09 -7.50 -5.30
N GLY A 251 -18.90 -7.47 -6.62
CA GLY A 251 -17.71 -8.00 -7.29
C GLY A 251 -16.50 -7.09 -7.19
N LEU A 252 -15.38 -7.60 -7.70
CA LEU A 252 -14.08 -6.93 -7.71
C LEU A 252 -13.57 -6.75 -9.14
N TRP A 253 -12.91 -5.63 -9.37
CA TRP A 253 -12.18 -5.34 -10.59
C TRP A 253 -10.69 -5.19 -10.32
N ASN A 254 -9.87 -5.82 -11.18
CA ASN A 254 -8.42 -5.73 -11.12
C ASN A 254 -7.89 -4.96 -12.34
N PRO A 255 -7.50 -3.68 -12.21
CA PRO A 255 -7.03 -2.86 -13.32
C PRO A 255 -5.70 -3.33 -13.94
N TRP A 256 -4.95 -4.13 -13.22
CA TRP A 256 -3.55 -4.41 -13.52
C TRP A 256 -3.34 -5.44 -14.63
N TRP A 257 -4.37 -6.19 -15.02
CA TRP A 257 -4.30 -7.14 -16.13
C TRP A 257 -3.81 -6.50 -17.43
N ASN A 258 -4.40 -5.37 -17.79
CA ASN A 258 -4.08 -4.69 -19.05
C ASN A 258 -2.74 -3.97 -18.96
N VAL A 259 -2.32 -3.53 -17.77
CA VAL A 259 -1.00 -2.94 -17.52
C VAL A 259 0.09 -3.98 -17.73
N LEU A 260 -0.08 -5.19 -17.16
CA LEU A 260 0.87 -6.30 -17.37
C LEU A 260 0.89 -6.74 -18.85
N ALA A 261 -0.28 -6.90 -19.47
CA ALA A 261 -0.38 -7.25 -20.89
C ALA A 261 0.30 -6.24 -21.83
N ALA A 262 0.40 -4.98 -21.42
CA ALA A 262 1.15 -3.93 -22.11
C ALA A 262 2.67 -3.98 -21.85
N GLY A 263 3.17 -4.98 -21.10
CA GLY A 263 4.59 -5.17 -20.79
C GLY A 263 5.10 -4.37 -19.58
N HIS A 264 4.21 -3.82 -18.75
CA HIS A 264 4.57 -3.08 -17.55
C HIS A 264 4.34 -3.92 -16.30
N GLY A 265 5.26 -3.86 -15.35
CA GLY A 265 5.20 -4.58 -14.09
C GLY A 265 5.78 -3.78 -12.94
N THR A 266 5.65 -4.32 -11.74
CA THR A 266 6.15 -3.70 -10.51
C THR A 266 7.42 -4.35 -9.98
N LEU A 267 7.67 -5.61 -10.36
CA LEU A 267 8.85 -6.38 -9.95
C LEU A 267 9.44 -7.11 -11.14
N GLN A 268 10.77 -7.16 -11.22
CA GLN A 268 11.44 -8.09 -12.12
C GLN A 268 11.76 -9.42 -11.43
N PHE A 269 11.19 -10.48 -11.95
CA PHE A 269 11.42 -11.84 -11.47
C PHE A 269 11.75 -12.77 -12.64
N GLN A 270 12.87 -13.51 -12.55
CA GLN A 270 13.35 -14.43 -13.58
C GLN A 270 13.45 -13.79 -14.99
N GLY A 271 13.90 -12.54 -15.05
CA GLY A 271 14.11 -11.80 -16.30
C GLY A 271 12.85 -11.21 -16.94
N SER A 272 11.70 -11.33 -16.30
CA SER A 272 10.43 -10.79 -16.78
C SER A 272 9.83 -9.81 -15.79
N TRP A 273 9.10 -8.80 -16.30
CA TRP A 273 8.28 -7.94 -15.48
C TRP A 273 7.03 -8.70 -15.05
N ASN A 274 6.79 -8.75 -13.74
CA ASN A 274 5.57 -9.26 -13.11
C ASN A 274 4.86 -8.09 -12.41
N LEU A 275 3.57 -8.23 -12.16
CA LEU A 275 2.76 -7.21 -11.51
C LEU A 275 2.15 -7.77 -10.23
N PHE A 276 2.99 -7.89 -9.19
CA PHE A 276 2.61 -8.45 -7.90
C PHE A 276 1.95 -7.44 -6.98
N ASP A 277 2.30 -6.15 -7.14
CA ASP A 277 1.79 -5.05 -6.32
C ASP A 277 0.49 -4.53 -6.93
N GLN A 278 -0.64 -4.92 -6.35
CA GLN A 278 -1.96 -4.67 -6.91
C GLN A 278 -2.83 -3.87 -5.95
N ILE A 279 -3.71 -3.04 -6.51
CA ILE A 279 -4.83 -2.39 -5.81
C ILE A 279 -6.09 -2.78 -6.55
N ILE A 280 -6.87 -3.67 -5.95
CA ILE A 280 -8.10 -4.25 -6.50
C ILE A 280 -9.30 -3.52 -5.90
N LEU A 281 -10.30 -3.22 -6.72
CA LEU A 281 -11.37 -2.27 -6.42
C LEU A 281 -12.74 -2.96 -6.39
N SER A 282 -13.59 -2.56 -5.42
CA SER A 282 -14.98 -3.00 -5.40
C SER A 282 -15.82 -2.35 -6.51
N ALA A 283 -16.85 -3.05 -6.95
CA ALA A 283 -17.74 -2.65 -8.05
C ALA A 283 -18.31 -1.23 -7.93
N ASN A 284 -18.61 -0.78 -6.71
CA ASN A 284 -19.21 0.53 -6.45
C ASN A 284 -18.23 1.72 -6.58
N LEU A 285 -16.93 1.45 -6.77
CA LEU A 285 -15.91 2.43 -7.15
C LEU A 285 -15.85 2.66 -8.67
N LEU A 286 -16.52 1.83 -9.49
CA LEU A 286 -16.44 1.88 -10.94
C LEU A 286 -17.56 2.74 -11.53
N ASP A 287 -17.28 3.46 -12.62
CA ASP A 287 -18.28 4.11 -13.45
C ASP A 287 -18.68 3.18 -14.62
N LYS A 288 -19.56 2.22 -14.33
CA LYS A 288 -20.04 1.25 -15.32
C LYS A 288 -20.92 1.88 -16.41
N SER A 289 -21.55 3.00 -16.11
CA SER A 289 -22.47 3.68 -17.03
C SER A 289 -21.75 4.59 -18.02
N GLY A 290 -20.49 4.94 -17.74
CA GLY A 290 -19.73 5.93 -18.50
C GLY A 290 -20.25 7.37 -18.36
N THR A 291 -21.20 7.61 -17.44
CA THR A 291 -21.83 8.92 -17.25
C THR A 291 -20.94 9.94 -16.55
N LYS A 292 -19.81 9.48 -16.00
CA LYS A 292 -18.89 10.32 -15.20
C LYS A 292 -19.60 10.97 -14.00
N ASP A 293 -20.53 10.21 -13.39
CA ASP A 293 -21.17 10.64 -12.15
C ASP A 293 -20.23 10.46 -10.97
N TYR A 294 -19.76 11.57 -10.44
CA TYR A 294 -18.88 11.66 -9.27
C TYR A 294 -19.63 12.14 -8.02
N SER A 295 -20.93 11.90 -7.92
CA SER A 295 -21.71 12.16 -6.69
C SER A 295 -21.21 11.30 -5.52
N THR A 296 -20.66 10.13 -5.81
CA THR A 296 -19.90 9.27 -4.90
C THR A 296 -18.46 9.10 -5.37
N LEU A 297 -17.58 8.60 -4.52
CA LEU A 297 -16.21 8.26 -4.90
C LEU A 297 -16.20 7.27 -6.05
N LYS A 298 -15.54 7.63 -7.14
CA LYS A 298 -15.33 6.79 -8.32
C LYS A 298 -13.88 6.82 -8.75
N LEU A 299 -13.45 5.72 -9.36
CA LEU A 299 -12.14 5.63 -9.99
C LEU A 299 -12.02 6.68 -11.10
N LEU A 300 -10.89 7.39 -11.08
CA LEU A 300 -10.50 8.34 -12.12
C LEU A 300 -9.39 7.78 -13.00
N ASP A 301 -8.35 7.18 -12.39
CA ASP A 301 -7.15 6.72 -13.07
C ASP A 301 -6.34 5.76 -12.19
N TYR A 302 -5.39 5.05 -12.79
CA TYR A 302 -4.45 4.18 -12.09
C TYR A 302 -3.12 4.12 -12.82
N GLN A 303 -2.02 3.91 -12.10
CA GLN A 303 -0.68 3.85 -12.69
C GLN A 303 0.33 3.12 -11.79
N ILE A 304 1.38 2.57 -12.40
CA ILE A 304 2.62 2.25 -11.70
C ILE A 304 3.39 3.56 -11.51
N PHE A 305 3.80 3.84 -10.27
CA PHE A 305 4.64 4.99 -9.99
C PHE A 305 6.10 4.66 -10.35
N ARG A 306 6.49 5.09 -11.54
CA ARG A 306 7.84 4.87 -12.07
C ARG A 306 8.56 6.20 -12.21
N ARG A 307 9.78 6.26 -11.66
CA ARG A 307 10.71 7.39 -11.79
C ARG A 307 12.08 6.85 -12.20
N ASP A 308 12.87 7.65 -12.90
CA ASP A 308 14.20 7.23 -13.35
C ASP A 308 15.10 6.82 -12.19
N TYR A 309 14.98 7.51 -11.05
CA TYR A 309 15.77 7.18 -9.86
C TYR A 309 15.39 5.84 -9.20
N LEU A 310 14.21 5.28 -9.50
CA LEU A 310 13.79 3.95 -9.04
C LEU A 310 14.33 2.82 -9.92
N ILE A 311 14.96 3.17 -11.03
CA ILE A 311 15.42 2.23 -12.04
C ILE A 311 16.93 2.30 -12.13
N GLN A 312 17.56 1.14 -12.22
CA GLN A 312 19.00 1.03 -12.43
C GLN A 312 19.36 1.55 -13.84
N GLN A 313 20.20 2.58 -13.90
CA GLN A 313 20.49 3.29 -15.15
C GLN A 313 21.65 2.67 -15.92
N GLU A 314 22.53 1.90 -15.24
CA GLU A 314 23.76 1.36 -15.78
C GLU A 314 24.00 -0.07 -15.34
N GLY A 315 24.97 -0.75 -15.99
CA GLY A 315 25.41 -2.10 -15.67
C GLY A 315 24.51 -3.20 -16.21
N GLU A 316 24.80 -4.43 -15.80
CA GLU A 316 24.15 -5.68 -16.26
C GLU A 316 22.62 -5.68 -15.99
N HIS A 317 22.18 -5.03 -14.91
CA HIS A 317 20.79 -4.98 -14.52
C HIS A 317 20.10 -3.66 -14.90
N ARG A 318 20.63 -2.95 -15.90
CA ARG A 318 20.01 -1.72 -16.42
C ARG A 318 18.55 -1.97 -16.80
N GLY A 319 17.69 -1.08 -16.36
CA GLY A 319 16.24 -1.17 -16.59
C GLY A 319 15.46 -1.89 -15.47
N ASN A 320 16.14 -2.61 -14.58
CA ASN A 320 15.53 -3.20 -13.40
C ASN A 320 15.28 -2.15 -12.31
N THR A 321 14.50 -2.48 -11.31
CA THR A 321 14.35 -1.66 -10.11
C THR A 321 15.71 -1.46 -9.42
N LEU A 322 15.96 -0.24 -8.94
CA LEU A 322 17.13 0.06 -8.11
C LEU A 322 16.83 -0.31 -6.67
N ARG A 323 17.09 -1.58 -6.35
CA ARG A 323 16.80 -2.17 -5.05
C ARG A 323 17.82 -1.77 -3.97
N THR A 324 17.48 -2.03 -2.73
CA THR A 324 18.31 -1.73 -1.55
C THR A 324 19.65 -2.46 -1.57
N SER A 325 19.61 -3.75 -1.86
CA SER A 325 20.78 -4.63 -1.90
C SER A 325 20.59 -5.73 -2.94
N ALA A 326 21.67 -6.21 -3.57
CA ALA A 326 21.66 -7.35 -4.46
C ALA A 326 22.96 -8.14 -4.33
N GLY A 327 22.88 -9.49 -4.30
CA GLY A 327 24.04 -10.37 -4.22
C GLY A 327 24.98 -10.03 -3.05
N GLY A 328 24.43 -9.65 -1.89
CA GLY A 328 25.20 -9.25 -0.70
C GLY A 328 25.83 -7.86 -0.78
N LYS A 329 25.62 -7.11 -1.88
CA LYS A 329 26.14 -5.74 -2.04
C LYS A 329 25.06 -4.72 -1.70
N TRP A 330 25.45 -3.73 -0.90
CA TRP A 330 24.63 -2.53 -0.65
C TRP A 330 24.63 -1.63 -1.88
N LEU A 331 23.44 -1.37 -2.44
CA LEU A 331 23.25 -0.52 -3.63
C LEU A 331 22.77 0.87 -3.28
N ASN A 332 22.31 1.09 -2.03
CA ASN A 332 21.69 2.34 -1.58
C ASN A 332 20.49 2.76 -2.46
N GLY A 333 19.77 1.78 -2.97
CA GLY A 333 18.58 2.00 -3.78
C GLY A 333 17.31 2.14 -2.94
N PHE A 334 16.19 1.81 -3.54
CA PHE A 334 14.86 2.04 -2.97
C PHE A 334 14.19 0.72 -2.59
N SER A 335 13.63 0.02 -3.56
CA SER A 335 12.99 -1.28 -3.42
C SER A 335 13.13 -2.06 -4.71
N ASP A 336 13.04 -3.38 -4.63
CA ASP A 336 12.92 -4.25 -5.80
C ASP A 336 11.50 -4.20 -6.42
N HIS A 337 10.58 -3.50 -5.80
CA HIS A 337 9.24 -3.22 -6.29
C HIS A 337 9.07 -1.76 -6.73
N LEU A 338 8.11 -1.51 -7.64
CA LEU A 338 7.61 -0.19 -7.98
C LEU A 338 6.23 0.01 -7.32
N PRO A 339 5.95 1.21 -6.78
CA PRO A 339 4.65 1.49 -6.19
C PRO A 339 3.52 1.48 -7.21
N THR A 340 2.32 1.16 -6.75
CA THR A 340 1.07 1.29 -7.52
C THR A 340 0.18 2.37 -6.93
N LEU A 341 -0.62 3.02 -7.79
CA LEU A 341 -1.50 4.13 -7.44
C LEU A 341 -2.85 4.00 -8.13
N VAL A 342 -3.91 4.32 -7.41
CA VAL A 342 -5.23 4.61 -7.97
C VAL A 342 -5.66 6.02 -7.56
N TYR A 343 -6.31 6.72 -8.46
CA TYR A 343 -6.86 8.04 -8.21
C TYR A 343 -8.38 7.97 -8.25
N LEU A 344 -8.98 8.61 -7.27
CA LEU A 344 -10.42 8.67 -7.10
C LEU A 344 -10.89 10.10 -7.27
N LYS A 345 -12.13 10.25 -7.67
CA LYS A 345 -12.75 11.55 -7.87
C LYS A 345 -14.11 11.61 -7.19
N LYS A 346 -14.42 12.77 -6.61
CA LYS A 346 -15.73 13.10 -6.04
C LYS A 346 -16.04 14.59 -6.20
N LYS A 347 -17.32 14.92 -6.45
CA LYS A 347 -17.86 16.30 -6.41
C LYS A 347 -17.82 16.88 -5.01
#